data_146edd67cec2e1e46629e6d5eb108253
#
_entry.id   146edd67cec2e1e46629e6d5eb108253
#
_cell.length_a   1.000
_cell.length_b   1.000
_cell.length_c   1.000
_cell.angle_alpha   90.00
_cell.angle_beta   90.00
_cell.angle_gamma   90.00
#
_symmetry.space_group_name_H-M   'P 1'
#
loop_
_entity.id
_entity.type
_entity.pdbx_description
1 polymer ?
#
loop_
_entity_poly.entity_id
_entity_poly.type
_entity_poly.pdbx_seq_one_letter_code
_entity_poly.pdbx_strand_id
1 'polypeptide(L)'
;FDDNPKNALQAIIGKIVLDYGTNSSILLLGRTNYDIEIAKETGLFREIRKNGVDALEYIQNPMLQIQFLSVHKSKGLEADNVILLNFRNDKLGFPNQIIDDPVLNFVLTNAEDYRFAEERRLFYVAITRTKNRTYILVDNKNPSPFFKEFSESTSVFFKSTERKTSGKQTKCPVCKTGDLLKVEHDGKTFVGCSNFPRCHYTQSDVTILSSPKICPDCGGFLVK
;
A
#
# COMPACT_ATOMS: atom_id res chain seq x y z
N PHE A 1 10.24 4.83 -1.38
CA PHE A 1 10.12 5.49 -0.08
C PHE A 1 11.17 6.58 0.02
N ASP A 2 10.72 7.79 0.35
CA ASP A 2 11.49 8.67 1.19
C ASP A 2 11.97 7.84 2.39
N ASP A 3 13.20 7.95 2.85
CA ASP A 3 13.75 7.19 4.00
C ASP A 3 12.93 7.43 5.31
N ASN A 4 11.79 8.07 5.20
CA ASN A 4 10.93 8.43 6.32
C ASN A 4 9.52 7.81 6.17
N PRO A 5 9.22 6.72 6.89
CA PRO A 5 7.91 6.09 6.90
C PRO A 5 6.76 7.04 7.32
N LYS A 6 7.09 8.11 8.05
CA LYS A 6 6.14 9.15 8.45
C LYS A 6 5.46 9.81 7.26
N ASN A 7 6.24 10.28 6.29
CA ASN A 7 5.71 10.98 5.13
C ASN A 7 4.82 10.07 4.27
N ALA A 8 5.23 8.80 4.15
CA ALA A 8 4.48 7.80 3.40
C ALA A 8 3.13 7.48 4.07
N LEU A 9 3.15 7.21 5.38
CA LEU A 9 1.93 6.94 6.15
C LEU A 9 0.98 8.14 6.12
N GLN A 10 1.48 9.35 6.34
CA GLN A 10 0.67 10.57 6.30
C GLN A 10 0.03 10.77 4.92
N ALA A 11 0.80 10.57 3.84
CA ALA A 11 0.28 10.69 2.48
C ALA A 11 -0.78 9.62 2.15
N ILE A 12 -0.59 8.38 2.61
CA ILE A 12 -1.55 7.29 2.42
C ILE A 12 -2.84 7.58 3.19
N ILE A 13 -2.74 7.93 4.47
CA ILE A 13 -3.91 8.25 5.30
C ILE A 13 -4.67 9.45 4.71
N GLY A 14 -3.96 10.51 4.32
CA GLY A 14 -4.57 11.66 3.64
C GLY A 14 -5.29 11.27 2.35
N LYS A 15 -4.70 10.36 1.56
CA LYS A 15 -5.35 9.83 0.36
C LYS A 15 -6.59 8.99 0.66
N ILE A 16 -6.54 8.15 1.69
CA ILE A 16 -7.70 7.35 2.12
C ILE A 16 -8.85 8.28 2.52
N VAL A 17 -8.56 9.29 3.33
CA VAL A 17 -9.57 10.28 3.76
C VAL A 17 -10.17 11.03 2.57
N LEU A 18 -9.34 11.40 1.59
CA LEU A 18 -9.80 12.09 0.37
C LEU A 18 -10.69 11.19 -0.50
N ASP A 19 -10.31 9.93 -0.68
CA ASP A 19 -11.00 9.01 -1.60
C ASP A 19 -12.24 8.37 -0.97
N TYR A 20 -12.26 8.15 0.36
CA TYR A 20 -13.27 7.33 1.06
C TYR A 20 -13.95 8.05 2.23
N GLY A 21 -13.48 9.24 2.60
CA GLY A 21 -13.99 10.00 3.74
C GLY A 21 -13.43 9.57 5.09
N THR A 22 -13.80 10.33 6.12
CA THR A 22 -13.30 10.15 7.49
C THR A 22 -13.93 8.97 8.24
N ASN A 23 -15.05 8.46 7.77
CA ASN A 23 -15.74 7.31 8.38
C ASN A 23 -15.18 5.95 7.94
N SER A 24 -14.23 5.95 7.01
CA SER A 24 -13.60 4.75 6.50
C SER A 24 -12.65 4.16 7.53
N SER A 25 -12.79 2.87 7.81
CA SER A 25 -11.91 2.14 8.73
C SER A 25 -10.56 1.85 8.07
N ILE A 26 -9.49 1.98 8.84
CA ILE A 26 -8.12 1.73 8.39
C ILE A 26 -7.48 0.67 9.30
N LEU A 27 -7.01 -0.42 8.70
CA LEU A 27 -6.28 -1.46 9.39
C LEU A 27 -4.79 -1.38 9.04
N LEU A 28 -3.98 -1.06 10.03
CA LEU A 28 -2.53 -1.17 9.93
C LEU A 28 -2.15 -2.63 10.19
N LEU A 29 -1.50 -3.28 9.23
CA LEU A 29 -1.05 -4.66 9.35
C LEU A 29 0.46 -4.73 9.46
N GLY A 30 0.94 -5.45 10.48
CA GLY A 30 2.32 -5.87 10.60
C GLY A 30 2.48 -7.37 10.38
N ARG A 31 3.66 -7.85 9.97
CA ARG A 31 3.96 -9.28 9.96
C ARG A 31 3.96 -9.83 11.40
N THR A 32 4.49 -9.03 12.33
CA THR A 32 4.55 -9.32 13.76
C THR A 32 3.85 -8.24 14.59
N ASN A 33 3.65 -8.51 15.90
CA ASN A 33 3.11 -7.48 16.79
C ASN A 33 4.09 -6.31 17.01
N TYR A 34 5.40 -6.55 16.84
CA TYR A 34 6.43 -5.52 16.99
C TYR A 34 6.40 -4.46 15.90
N ASP A 35 5.77 -4.75 14.77
CA ASP A 35 5.67 -3.80 13.65
C ASP A 35 4.81 -2.57 13.99
N ILE A 36 4.08 -2.60 15.09
CA ILE A 36 3.38 -1.41 15.62
C ILE A 36 4.36 -0.26 15.92
N GLU A 37 5.60 -0.58 16.28
CA GLU A 37 6.63 0.44 16.58
C GLU A 37 6.95 1.28 15.35
N ILE A 38 6.86 0.72 14.14
CA ILE A 38 7.03 1.48 12.89
C ILE A 38 6.00 2.62 12.81
N ALA A 39 4.76 2.36 13.21
CA ALA A 39 3.74 3.40 13.24
C ALA A 39 3.98 4.41 14.37
N LYS A 40 4.36 3.96 15.57
CA LYS A 40 4.63 4.82 16.74
C LYS A 40 5.81 5.77 16.52
N GLU A 41 6.91 5.26 15.98
CA GLU A 41 8.12 6.03 15.69
C GLU A 41 7.88 7.18 14.70
N THR A 42 6.81 7.11 13.91
CA THR A 42 6.44 8.23 13.02
C THR A 42 6.00 9.48 13.78
N GLY A 43 5.54 9.33 15.02
CA GLY A 43 4.91 10.41 15.80
C GLY A 43 3.57 10.89 15.23
N LEU A 44 2.95 10.11 14.33
CA LEU A 44 1.61 10.39 13.78
C LEU A 44 0.50 9.83 14.66
N PHE A 45 0.84 8.89 15.54
CA PHE A 45 -0.13 8.18 16.37
C PHE A 45 0.16 8.38 17.85
N ARG A 46 -0.89 8.37 18.62
CA ARG A 46 -0.88 8.36 20.08
C ARG A 46 -1.46 7.03 20.55
N GLU A 47 -0.83 6.42 21.54
CA GLU A 47 -1.41 5.27 22.22
C GLU A 47 -2.57 5.74 23.10
N ILE A 48 -3.69 5.04 22.97
CA ILE A 48 -4.87 5.24 23.79
C ILE A 48 -5.36 3.90 24.31
N ARG A 49 -6.11 3.94 25.40
CA ARG A 49 -6.78 2.75 25.92
C ARG A 49 -8.27 2.87 25.68
N LYS A 50 -8.81 2.05 24.77
CA LYS A 50 -10.23 2.04 24.43
C LYS A 50 -10.83 0.71 24.86
N ASN A 51 -11.84 0.75 25.73
CA ASN A 51 -12.49 -0.46 26.26
C ASN A 51 -11.51 -1.48 26.89
N GLY A 52 -10.45 -0.99 27.57
CA GLY A 52 -9.44 -1.85 28.18
C GLY A 52 -8.39 -2.42 27.21
N VAL A 53 -8.47 -2.13 25.92
CA VAL A 53 -7.52 -2.58 24.88
C VAL A 53 -6.69 -1.41 24.40
N ASP A 54 -5.39 -1.64 24.23
CA ASP A 54 -4.47 -0.65 23.66
C ASP A 54 -4.78 -0.44 22.18
N ALA A 55 -4.94 0.81 21.78
CA ALA A 55 -5.29 1.21 20.43
C ALA A 55 -4.43 2.42 19.98
N LEU A 56 -4.38 2.65 18.68
CA LEU A 56 -3.71 3.81 18.09
C LEU A 56 -4.74 4.86 17.69
N GLU A 57 -4.49 6.09 18.06
CA GLU A 57 -5.26 7.26 17.64
C GLU A 57 -4.40 8.13 16.72
N TYR A 58 -4.92 8.48 15.56
CA TYR A 58 -4.24 9.38 14.62
C TYR A 58 -4.35 10.83 15.10
N ILE A 59 -3.21 11.46 15.43
CA ILE A 59 -3.16 12.76 16.11
C ILE A 59 -3.83 13.86 15.29
N GLN A 60 -3.66 13.85 13.96
CA GLN A 60 -4.22 14.90 13.09
C GLN A 60 -5.74 14.78 12.91
N ASN A 61 -6.31 13.60 13.11
CA ASN A 61 -7.75 13.37 13.04
C ASN A 61 -8.16 12.19 13.94
N PRO A 62 -8.49 12.46 15.22
CA PRO A 62 -8.87 11.43 16.19
C PRO A 62 -10.17 10.67 15.85
N MET A 63 -10.97 11.19 14.90
CA MET A 63 -12.22 10.55 14.48
C MET A 63 -11.99 9.35 13.54
N LEU A 64 -10.78 9.23 12.97
CA LEU A 64 -10.46 8.11 12.11
C LEU A 64 -10.41 6.80 12.90
N GLN A 65 -11.09 5.79 12.39
CA GLN A 65 -11.07 4.45 12.97
C GLN A 65 -9.82 3.71 12.48
N ILE A 66 -8.74 3.80 13.25
CA ILE A 66 -7.47 3.14 12.94
C ILE A 66 -7.20 2.06 13.97
N GLN A 67 -6.90 0.84 13.50
CA GLN A 67 -6.52 -0.29 14.34
C GLN A 67 -5.22 -0.90 13.82
N PHE A 68 -4.37 -1.39 14.73
CA PHE A 68 -3.22 -2.20 14.37
C PHE A 68 -3.46 -3.68 14.73
N LEU A 69 -3.09 -4.57 13.82
CA LEU A 69 -3.06 -6.03 14.05
C LEU A 69 -1.86 -6.65 13.35
N SER A 70 -1.35 -7.75 13.88
CA SER A 70 -0.51 -8.63 13.06
C SER A 70 -1.36 -9.41 12.05
N VAL A 71 -0.75 -9.81 10.93
CA VAL A 71 -1.47 -10.55 9.87
C VAL A 71 -2.19 -11.79 10.42
N HIS A 72 -1.56 -12.52 11.35
CA HIS A 72 -2.19 -13.67 11.99
C HIS A 72 -3.46 -13.31 12.76
N LYS A 73 -3.44 -12.20 13.50
CA LYS A 73 -4.61 -11.75 14.27
C LYS A 73 -5.71 -11.15 13.41
N SER A 74 -5.39 -10.76 12.17
CA SER A 74 -6.37 -10.20 11.23
C SER A 74 -7.20 -11.26 10.51
N LYS A 75 -6.91 -12.56 10.71
CA LYS A 75 -7.65 -13.63 10.06
C LYS A 75 -9.14 -13.57 10.45
N GLY A 76 -10.03 -13.51 9.45
CA GLY A 76 -11.47 -13.37 9.64
C GLY A 76 -11.97 -11.93 9.85
N LEU A 77 -11.07 -10.95 9.96
CA LEU A 77 -11.43 -9.54 10.06
C LEU A 77 -11.26 -8.84 8.71
N GLU A 78 -11.99 -7.76 8.51
CA GLU A 78 -11.88 -6.90 7.32
C GLU A 78 -11.96 -5.44 7.73
N ALA A 79 -11.33 -4.57 6.95
CA ALA A 79 -11.44 -3.13 7.05
C ALA A 79 -11.70 -2.50 5.68
N ASP A 80 -12.15 -1.25 5.66
CA ASP A 80 -12.36 -0.58 4.38
C ASP A 80 -11.04 -0.38 3.63
N ASN A 81 -9.97 -0.05 4.35
CA ASN A 81 -8.63 0.08 3.78
C ASN A 81 -7.59 -0.59 4.67
N VAL A 82 -6.55 -1.13 4.05
CA VAL A 82 -5.44 -1.81 4.72
C VAL A 82 -4.12 -1.12 4.38
N ILE A 83 -3.25 -0.97 5.37
CA ILE A 83 -1.87 -0.50 5.18
C ILE A 83 -0.92 -1.55 5.76
N LEU A 84 -0.18 -2.25 4.91
CA LEU A 84 0.85 -3.20 5.33
C LEU A 84 2.16 -2.46 5.61
N LEU A 85 2.67 -2.55 6.85
CA LEU A 85 3.74 -1.68 7.36
C LEU A 85 5.15 -2.17 7.06
N ASN A 86 5.42 -3.47 7.13
CA ASN A 86 6.79 -4.02 7.15
C ASN A 86 7.05 -4.94 5.95
N PHE A 87 7.03 -4.37 4.73
CA PHE A 87 7.24 -5.15 3.51
C PHE A 87 8.68 -5.02 3.03
N ARG A 88 9.62 -5.60 3.80
CA ARG A 88 11.06 -5.56 3.56
C ARG A 88 11.72 -6.93 3.69
N ASN A 89 12.91 -7.07 3.13
CA ASN A 89 13.72 -8.28 3.18
C ASN A 89 14.59 -8.27 4.44
N ASP A 90 14.04 -8.71 5.58
CA ASP A 90 14.71 -8.73 6.87
C ASP A 90 14.28 -9.96 7.68
N LYS A 91 15.04 -10.29 8.75
CA LYS A 91 14.71 -11.43 9.64
C LYS A 91 13.26 -11.39 10.13
N LEU A 92 12.77 -10.20 10.53
CA LEU A 92 11.41 -9.95 10.99
C LEU A 92 10.56 -9.25 9.92
N GLY A 93 11.03 -9.22 8.67
CA GLY A 93 10.34 -8.62 7.55
C GLY A 93 9.19 -9.46 7.02
N PHE A 94 8.76 -9.14 5.81
CA PHE A 94 7.78 -9.92 5.08
C PHE A 94 8.36 -10.33 3.71
N PRO A 95 8.76 -11.59 3.51
CA PRO A 95 8.61 -12.78 4.36
C PRO A 95 9.50 -12.77 5.59
N ASN A 96 9.03 -13.39 6.67
CA ASN A 96 9.84 -13.67 7.83
C ASN A 96 10.90 -14.71 7.45
N GLN A 97 12.16 -14.45 7.83
CA GLN A 97 13.30 -15.32 7.49
C GLN A 97 13.81 -16.11 8.69
N ILE A 98 13.10 -16.10 9.79
CA ILE A 98 13.43 -17.00 10.91
C ILE A 98 13.17 -18.42 10.43
N ILE A 99 14.24 -19.20 10.39
CA ILE A 99 14.19 -20.62 10.04
C ILE A 99 13.60 -21.35 11.23
N ASP A 100 12.55 -22.12 11.02
CA ASP A 100 12.02 -23.04 12.02
C ASP A 100 13.09 -24.07 12.42
N ASP A 101 13.03 -24.52 13.67
CA ASP A 101 13.95 -25.53 14.16
C ASP A 101 13.92 -26.77 13.23
N PRO A 102 15.08 -27.28 12.76
CA PRO A 102 15.13 -28.46 11.91
C PRO A 102 14.37 -29.68 12.47
N VAL A 103 14.19 -29.76 13.80
CA VAL A 103 13.40 -30.80 14.46
C VAL A 103 11.92 -30.74 14.04
N LEU A 104 11.39 -29.56 13.76
CA LEU A 104 10.01 -29.41 13.30
C LEU A 104 9.78 -30.06 11.92
N ASN A 105 10.80 -30.09 11.06
CA ASN A 105 10.72 -30.71 9.73
C ASN A 105 10.52 -32.25 9.81
N PHE A 106 10.86 -32.88 10.92
CA PHE A 106 10.59 -34.32 11.13
C PHE A 106 9.14 -34.61 11.52
N VAL A 107 8.43 -33.61 12.02
CA VAL A 107 7.03 -33.76 12.49
C VAL A 107 6.05 -33.28 11.44
N LEU A 108 6.45 -32.29 10.62
CA LEU A 108 5.63 -31.74 9.54
C LEU A 108 5.79 -32.63 8.29
N THR A 109 4.84 -33.51 8.08
CA THR A 109 4.82 -34.49 6.97
C THR A 109 4.62 -33.89 5.58
N ASN A 110 4.47 -32.57 5.44
CA ASN A 110 4.29 -31.88 4.16
C ASN A 110 5.15 -30.61 4.14
N ALA A 111 6.47 -30.75 3.96
CA ALA A 111 7.30 -29.64 3.55
C ALA A 111 6.83 -29.19 2.15
N GLU A 112 6.28 -28.00 2.05
CA GLU A 112 5.89 -27.45 0.74
C GLU A 112 7.13 -27.22 -0.12
N ASP A 113 7.07 -27.65 -1.39
CA ASP A 113 8.23 -27.70 -2.30
C ASP A 113 8.76 -26.31 -2.72
N TYR A 114 8.19 -25.21 -2.26
CA TYR A 114 8.63 -23.89 -2.67
C TYR A 114 8.91 -22.94 -1.51
N ARG A 115 9.91 -22.10 -1.71
CA ARG A 115 10.42 -21.19 -0.69
C ARG A 115 9.34 -20.21 -0.22
N PHE A 116 9.22 -20.04 1.10
CA PHE A 116 8.28 -19.11 1.75
C PHE A 116 6.79 -19.42 1.49
N ALA A 117 6.41 -20.67 1.30
CA ALA A 117 5.03 -21.06 1.03
C ALA A 117 4.03 -20.48 2.04
N GLU A 118 4.30 -20.68 3.34
CA GLU A 118 3.44 -20.16 4.41
C GLU A 118 3.41 -18.62 4.44
N GLU A 119 4.54 -17.96 4.23
CA GLU A 119 4.61 -16.51 4.16
C GLU A 119 3.83 -15.96 2.97
N ARG A 120 3.77 -16.67 1.84
CA ARG A 120 2.94 -16.31 0.70
C ARG A 120 1.45 -16.40 1.03
N ARG A 121 1.04 -17.43 1.77
CA ARG A 121 -0.34 -17.54 2.26
C ARG A 121 -0.68 -16.40 3.21
N LEU A 122 0.24 -16.05 4.12
CA LEU A 122 0.05 -14.91 5.00
C LEU A 122 -0.03 -13.59 4.24
N PHE A 123 0.79 -13.42 3.21
CA PHE A 123 0.71 -12.24 2.35
C PHE A 123 -0.64 -12.17 1.64
N TYR A 124 -1.11 -13.28 1.09
CA TYR A 124 -2.45 -13.34 0.49
C TYR A 124 -3.54 -12.97 1.51
N VAL A 125 -3.45 -13.50 2.73
CA VAL A 125 -4.37 -13.11 3.81
C VAL A 125 -4.30 -11.60 4.06
N ALA A 126 -3.10 -11.01 4.15
CA ALA A 126 -2.94 -9.58 4.42
C ALA A 126 -3.60 -8.71 3.34
N ILE A 127 -3.35 -9.00 2.05
CA ILE A 127 -3.89 -8.17 0.95
C ILE A 127 -5.39 -8.35 0.74
N THR A 128 -5.96 -9.46 1.20
CA THR A 128 -7.41 -9.74 1.10
C THR A 128 -8.23 -9.24 2.29
N ARG A 129 -7.63 -8.58 3.29
CA ARG A 129 -8.35 -8.00 4.45
C ARG A 129 -9.03 -6.68 4.14
N THR A 130 -8.97 -6.20 2.93
CA THR A 130 -9.50 -4.90 2.52
C THR A 130 -10.78 -5.03 1.70
N LYS A 131 -11.73 -4.12 1.94
CA LYS A 131 -12.92 -3.97 1.08
C LYS A 131 -12.66 -3.04 -0.09
N ASN A 132 -11.81 -2.03 0.09
CA ASN A 132 -11.52 -1.02 -0.92
C ASN A 132 -10.12 -1.18 -1.50
N ARG A 133 -9.07 -0.91 -0.70
CA ARG A 133 -7.69 -0.87 -1.19
C ARG A 133 -6.68 -1.28 -0.13
N THR A 134 -5.68 -2.03 -0.56
CA THR A 134 -4.47 -2.31 0.23
C THR A 134 -3.34 -1.42 -0.24
N TYR A 135 -2.67 -0.77 0.71
CA TYR A 135 -1.44 -0.02 0.54
C TYR A 135 -0.30 -0.81 1.16
N ILE A 136 0.83 -0.86 0.50
CA ILE A 136 2.00 -1.60 0.97
C ILE A 136 3.16 -0.63 1.11
N LEU A 137 3.71 -0.54 2.33
CA LEU A 137 4.93 0.22 2.60
C LEU A 137 6.14 -0.64 2.26
N VAL A 138 6.85 -0.28 1.18
CA VAL A 138 8.03 -1.01 0.71
C VAL A 138 9.29 -0.21 1.07
N ASP A 139 10.29 -0.88 1.64
CA ASP A 139 11.61 -0.31 1.82
C ASP A 139 12.40 -0.41 0.50
N ASN A 140 12.75 0.73 -0.10
CA ASN A 140 13.47 0.76 -1.37
C ASN A 140 14.91 0.25 -1.26
N LYS A 141 15.53 0.34 -0.08
CA LYS A 141 16.90 -0.12 0.15
C LYS A 141 16.97 -1.63 0.29
N ASN A 142 15.93 -2.21 0.89
CA ASN A 142 15.86 -3.64 1.15
C ASN A 142 14.44 -4.19 0.89
N PRO A 143 13.97 -4.16 -0.38
CA PRO A 143 12.61 -4.54 -0.70
C PRO A 143 12.36 -6.03 -0.47
N SER A 144 11.15 -6.36 -0.03
CA SER A 144 10.69 -7.74 0.08
C SER A 144 10.93 -8.53 -1.22
N PRO A 145 11.36 -9.80 -1.16
CA PRO A 145 11.40 -10.66 -2.34
C PRO A 145 10.05 -10.74 -3.06
N PHE A 146 8.95 -10.71 -2.32
CA PHE A 146 7.60 -10.72 -2.89
C PHE A 146 7.28 -9.44 -3.66
N PHE A 147 7.97 -8.33 -3.36
CA PHE A 147 7.79 -7.08 -4.09
C PHE A 147 8.14 -7.23 -5.57
N LYS A 148 9.24 -7.91 -5.90
CA LYS A 148 9.64 -8.12 -7.29
C LYS A 148 8.60 -8.95 -8.04
N GLU A 149 8.18 -10.06 -7.47
CA GLU A 149 7.18 -10.94 -8.07
C GLU A 149 5.83 -10.23 -8.26
N PHE A 150 5.45 -9.42 -7.28
CA PHE A 150 4.20 -8.68 -7.32
C PHE A 150 4.26 -7.49 -8.29
N SER A 151 5.43 -6.85 -8.43
CA SER A 151 5.64 -5.71 -9.33
C SER A 151 5.64 -6.09 -10.80
N GLU A 152 5.98 -7.32 -11.12
CA GLU A 152 5.89 -7.89 -12.47
C GLU A 152 4.45 -8.22 -12.86
N SER A 153 3.55 -8.28 -11.89
CA SER A 153 2.12 -8.47 -12.11
C SER A 153 1.46 -7.15 -12.56
N THR A 154 0.71 -7.20 -13.62
CA THR A 154 0.18 -6.08 -14.39
C THR A 154 -0.85 -5.18 -13.70
N SER A 155 -1.25 -5.52 -12.47
CA SER A 155 -2.32 -4.83 -11.74
C SER A 155 -1.83 -3.93 -10.60
N VAL A 156 -0.52 -3.75 -10.44
CA VAL A 156 0.06 -3.04 -9.30
C VAL A 156 0.51 -1.64 -9.70
N PHE A 157 0.03 -0.64 -8.98
CA PHE A 157 0.42 0.75 -9.17
C PHE A 157 1.43 1.16 -8.10
N PHE A 158 2.61 1.58 -8.52
CA PHE A 158 3.65 2.09 -7.63
C PHE A 158 3.57 3.61 -7.55
N LYS A 159 3.56 4.14 -6.33
CA LYS A 159 3.77 5.56 -6.06
C LYS A 159 5.06 5.68 -5.26
N SER A 160 6.12 6.18 -5.89
CA SER A 160 7.31 6.63 -5.18
C SER A 160 6.96 7.92 -4.43
N THR A 161 7.31 7.98 -3.15
CA THR A 161 7.23 9.22 -2.35
C THR A 161 8.45 10.11 -2.55
N GLU A 162 9.45 9.66 -3.34
CA GLU A 162 10.51 10.55 -3.75
C GLU A 162 9.90 11.74 -4.49
N ARG A 163 10.10 12.93 -3.94
CA ARG A 163 9.91 14.17 -4.68
C ARG A 163 10.92 14.19 -5.81
N LYS A 164 10.59 13.59 -6.96
CA LYS A 164 11.20 14.03 -8.21
C LYS A 164 10.81 15.49 -8.34
N THR A 165 11.77 16.33 -8.06
CA THR A 165 11.72 17.77 -8.29
C THR A 165 10.99 18.07 -9.59
N SER A 166 9.98 18.96 -9.49
CA SER A 166 9.41 19.74 -10.58
C SER A 166 8.81 18.97 -11.77
N GLY A 167 7.70 18.28 -11.52
CA GLY A 167 6.72 18.04 -12.58
C GLY A 167 5.33 18.28 -12.02
N LYS A 168 4.59 19.22 -12.58
CA LYS A 168 3.18 19.48 -12.24
C LYS A 168 2.43 18.17 -12.41
N GLN A 169 2.05 17.51 -11.30
CA GLN A 169 1.31 16.24 -11.37
C GLN A 169 -0.03 16.53 -12.05
N THR A 170 -0.25 15.90 -13.19
CA THR A 170 -1.48 16.07 -13.96
C THR A 170 -2.59 15.26 -13.31
N LYS A 171 -3.67 15.92 -12.87
CA LYS A 171 -4.82 15.25 -12.27
C LYS A 171 -5.64 14.51 -13.32
N CYS A 172 -6.25 13.40 -12.93
CA CYS A 172 -7.14 12.65 -13.79
C CYS A 172 -8.38 13.51 -14.15
N PRO A 173 -8.74 13.66 -15.43
CA PRO A 173 -9.88 14.48 -15.83
C PRO A 173 -11.22 13.87 -15.45
N VAL A 174 -11.26 12.55 -15.23
CA VAL A 174 -12.50 11.81 -14.90
C VAL A 174 -12.79 11.86 -13.42
N CYS A 175 -11.89 11.35 -12.57
CA CYS A 175 -12.14 11.28 -11.12
C CYS A 175 -11.64 12.51 -10.35
N LYS A 176 -10.82 13.37 -10.96
CA LYS A 176 -10.24 14.61 -10.40
C LYS A 176 -9.37 14.42 -9.15
N THR A 177 -9.44 13.27 -8.50
CA THR A 177 -8.71 12.93 -7.26
C THR A 177 -7.44 12.12 -7.50
N GLY A 178 -7.42 11.29 -8.55
CA GLY A 178 -6.25 10.51 -8.95
C GLY A 178 -5.23 11.32 -9.74
N ASP A 179 -3.98 10.86 -9.73
CA ASP A 179 -2.90 11.38 -10.56
C ASP A 179 -2.76 10.52 -11.81
N LEU A 180 -2.33 11.14 -12.92
CA LEU A 180 -2.01 10.39 -14.13
C LEU A 180 -0.60 9.81 -14.02
N LEU A 181 -0.48 8.51 -14.28
CA LEU A 181 0.76 7.74 -14.19
C LEU A 181 1.08 7.10 -15.53
N LYS A 182 2.38 7.04 -15.86
CA LYS A 182 2.85 6.22 -16.97
C LYS A 182 2.79 4.75 -16.56
N VAL A 183 2.11 3.93 -17.35
CA VAL A 183 1.94 2.50 -17.14
C VAL A 183 2.48 1.75 -18.35
N GLU A 184 3.21 0.66 -18.12
CA GLU A 184 3.69 -0.24 -19.17
C GLU A 184 3.02 -1.61 -18.99
N HIS A 185 2.41 -2.10 -20.06
CA HIS A 185 1.72 -3.40 -20.08
C HIS A 185 1.85 -4.02 -21.46
N ASP A 186 2.28 -5.27 -21.52
CA ASP A 186 2.47 -6.03 -22.77
C ASP A 186 3.27 -5.27 -23.84
N GLY A 187 4.36 -4.62 -23.43
CA GLY A 187 5.22 -3.82 -24.32
C GLY A 187 4.58 -2.53 -24.84
N LYS A 188 3.37 -2.19 -24.37
CA LYS A 188 2.71 -0.91 -24.67
C LYS A 188 2.78 0.05 -23.50
N THR A 189 3.11 1.28 -23.79
CA THR A 189 3.14 2.36 -22.80
C THR A 189 1.89 3.22 -22.94
N PHE A 190 1.20 3.46 -21.84
CA PHE A 190 0.03 4.36 -21.81
C PHE A 190 -0.03 5.12 -20.49
N VAL A 191 -0.92 6.09 -20.39
CA VAL A 191 -1.19 6.82 -19.17
C VAL A 191 -2.45 6.26 -18.52
N GLY A 192 -2.38 5.91 -17.24
CA GLY A 192 -3.49 5.43 -16.44
C GLY A 192 -3.74 6.28 -15.20
N CYS A 193 -4.94 6.21 -14.66
CA CYS A 193 -5.29 6.88 -13.41
C CYS A 193 -4.80 6.08 -12.20
N SER A 194 -4.18 6.75 -11.22
CA SER A 194 -3.75 6.12 -9.96
C SER A 194 -4.90 5.55 -9.12
N ASN A 195 -6.16 5.88 -9.45
CA ASN A 195 -7.34 5.37 -8.75
C ASN A 195 -7.96 4.12 -9.40
N PHE A 196 -7.26 3.47 -10.33
CA PHE A 196 -7.70 2.16 -10.81
C PHE A 196 -7.78 1.15 -9.63
N PRO A 197 -8.79 0.26 -9.56
CA PRO A 197 -9.83 0.01 -10.55
C PRO A 197 -11.08 0.91 -10.44
N ARG A 198 -11.14 1.85 -9.49
CA ARG A 198 -12.32 2.74 -9.35
C ARG A 198 -12.45 3.74 -10.49
N CYS A 199 -11.33 4.15 -11.07
CA CYS A 199 -11.29 5.02 -12.23
C CYS A 199 -10.53 4.33 -13.37
N HIS A 200 -11.24 3.99 -14.43
CA HIS A 200 -10.69 3.28 -15.59
C HIS A 200 -10.12 4.23 -16.66
N TYR A 201 -9.84 5.48 -16.29
CA TYR A 201 -9.27 6.41 -17.27
C TYR A 201 -7.90 5.93 -17.76
N THR A 202 -7.78 5.76 -19.08
CA THR A 202 -6.53 5.44 -19.76
C THR A 202 -6.37 6.32 -21.00
N GLN A 203 -5.12 6.60 -21.39
CA GLN A 203 -4.77 7.42 -22.54
C GLN A 203 -3.46 6.93 -23.14
N SER A 204 -3.44 6.74 -24.46
CA SER A 204 -2.25 6.26 -25.18
C SER A 204 -1.15 7.30 -25.33
N ASP A 205 -1.53 8.59 -25.34
CA ASP A 205 -0.56 9.69 -25.47
C ASP A 205 0.09 10.01 -24.11
N VAL A 206 1.36 9.64 -23.97
CA VAL A 206 2.15 9.90 -22.74
C VAL A 206 2.61 11.34 -22.61
N THR A 207 2.52 12.15 -23.67
CA THR A 207 2.97 13.57 -23.66
C THR A 207 2.11 14.43 -22.75
N ILE A 208 0.89 14.01 -22.44
CA ILE A 208 -0.01 14.67 -21.49
C ILE A 208 0.57 14.80 -20.07
N LEU A 209 1.53 13.95 -19.71
CA LEU A 209 2.20 14.03 -18.40
C LEU A 209 3.19 15.20 -18.30
N SER A 210 3.79 15.59 -19.42
CA SER A 210 4.79 16.67 -19.48
C SER A 210 4.20 18.01 -19.94
N SER A 211 3.21 17.98 -20.82
CA SER A 211 2.62 19.17 -21.43
C SER A 211 1.10 18.98 -21.66
N PRO A 212 0.29 18.99 -20.60
CA PRO A 212 -1.16 18.79 -20.73
C PRO A 212 -1.78 19.99 -21.47
N LYS A 213 -2.35 19.73 -22.65
CA LYS A 213 -3.22 20.71 -23.32
C LYS A 213 -4.66 20.38 -22.95
N ILE A 214 -5.32 21.31 -22.29
CA ILE A 214 -6.69 21.13 -21.80
C ILE A 214 -7.65 21.78 -22.78
N CYS A 215 -8.70 21.06 -23.16
CA CYS A 215 -9.79 21.59 -23.93
C CYS A 215 -10.55 22.64 -23.10
N PRO A 216 -10.75 23.88 -23.61
CA PRO A 216 -11.46 24.91 -22.86
C PRO A 216 -12.95 24.58 -22.65
N ASP A 217 -13.55 23.77 -23.53
CA ASP A 217 -14.98 23.49 -23.50
C ASP A 217 -15.35 22.35 -22.55
N CYS A 218 -14.57 21.25 -22.53
CA CYS A 218 -14.92 20.07 -21.75
C CYS A 218 -13.91 19.74 -20.63
N GLY A 219 -12.78 20.44 -20.54
CA GLY A 219 -11.73 20.18 -19.56
C GLY A 219 -10.95 18.88 -19.76
N GLY A 220 -11.18 18.16 -20.86
CA GLY A 220 -10.43 16.95 -21.25
C GLY A 220 -9.08 17.31 -21.88
N PHE A 221 -8.21 16.31 -22.03
CA PHE A 221 -6.92 16.51 -22.72
C PHE A 221 -7.08 16.49 -24.22
N LEU A 222 -6.46 17.47 -24.88
CA LEU A 222 -6.33 17.48 -26.32
C LEU A 222 -5.18 16.53 -26.71
N VAL A 223 -5.48 15.52 -27.47
CA VAL A 223 -4.51 14.58 -28.09
C VAL A 223 -4.31 14.92 -29.55
N LYS A 224 -3.08 14.68 -30.03
CA LYS A 224 -2.76 14.82 -31.46
C LYS A 224 -3.21 13.59 -32.22
#